data_050dbd1231595e2ad241f97a63f0bf5f
#
_entry.id   050dbd1231595e2ad241f97a63f0bf5f
#
_cell.length_a   1.000
_cell.length_b   1.000
_cell.length_c   1.000
_cell.angle_alpha   90.00
_cell.angle_beta   90.00
_cell.angle_gamma   90.00
#
_symmetry.space_group_name_H-M   'P 1'
#
loop_
_entity.id
_entity.type
_entity.pdbx_description
1 polymer ?
#
loop_
_entity_poly.entity_id
_entity_poly.type
_entity_poly.pdbx_seq_one_letter_code
_entity_poly.pdbx_strand_id
1 'polypeptide(L)'
;RRMMRVMVVEDEEMIRKGIVMAVDWAALDCIVVGEAANGEQALAVAEDCQPTLIITDLKMPKMDGLEMVRRLREAGSRAYVIILTAYDSFAYAQTAIRLGAVDFLLKPFHDGDLENAVLALQKRIAAQTAPQPEPLPGVKPGTKSRYVREAMVYLEQNCGSGDLSVGQAAAQLGLSEGHLSHLFKKETDMTLGAYLTRCRIQKAMALLREGKLKVYEVAEACGYRDI
;
A
#
# COMPACT_ATOMS: atom_id res chain seq x y z
N ARG A 1 0.38 1.39 -25.68
CA ARG A 1 0.39 1.77 -24.24
C ARG A 1 1.85 1.88 -23.82
N ARG A 2 2.27 2.98 -23.22
CA ARG A 2 3.66 3.14 -22.79
C ARG A 2 3.84 2.35 -21.50
N MET A 3 4.76 1.37 -21.46
CA MET A 3 5.06 0.58 -20.27
C MET A 3 5.49 1.49 -19.11
N MET A 4 5.06 1.20 -17.89
CA MET A 4 5.55 1.90 -16.70
C MET A 4 6.98 1.50 -16.40
N ARG A 5 7.83 2.48 -16.17
CA ARG A 5 9.25 2.30 -15.83
C ARG A 5 9.38 2.22 -14.32
N VAL A 6 9.69 1.06 -13.80
CA VAL A 6 9.74 0.76 -12.36
C VAL A 6 11.17 0.82 -11.86
N MET A 7 11.39 1.50 -10.73
CA MET A 7 12.63 1.43 -9.95
C MET A 7 12.32 0.80 -8.60
N VAL A 8 13.12 -0.17 -8.19
CA VAL A 8 13.00 -0.86 -6.89
C VAL A 8 14.14 -0.41 -5.98
N VAL A 9 13.79 0.07 -4.79
CA VAL A 9 14.74 0.58 -3.78
C VAL A 9 14.53 -0.17 -2.47
N GLU A 10 15.50 -1.00 -2.10
CA GLU A 10 15.45 -1.88 -0.95
C GLU A 10 16.86 -2.22 -0.53
N ASP A 11 17.22 -2.04 0.72
CA ASP A 11 18.58 -2.28 1.19
C ASP A 11 18.91 -3.77 1.33
N GLU A 12 17.94 -4.61 1.64
CA GLU A 12 18.13 -6.06 1.68
C GLU A 12 18.15 -6.64 0.26
N GLU A 13 19.32 -7.08 -0.20
CA GLU A 13 19.50 -7.58 -1.55
C GLU A 13 18.56 -8.74 -1.91
N MET A 14 18.35 -9.67 -0.97
CA MET A 14 17.46 -10.82 -1.18
C MET A 14 16.00 -10.39 -1.40
N ILE A 15 15.53 -9.40 -0.64
CA ILE A 15 14.18 -8.85 -0.80
C ILE A 15 14.09 -8.09 -2.10
N ARG A 16 15.07 -7.23 -2.41
CA ARG A 16 15.11 -6.47 -3.65
C ARG A 16 15.07 -7.39 -4.87
N LYS A 17 15.94 -8.41 -4.93
CA LYS A 17 15.94 -9.42 -5.99
C LYS A 17 14.65 -10.22 -6.04
N GLY A 18 14.09 -10.58 -4.89
CA GLY A 18 12.80 -11.24 -4.80
C GLY A 18 11.69 -10.42 -5.49
N ILE A 19 11.59 -9.13 -5.20
CA ILE A 19 10.62 -8.23 -5.83
C ILE A 19 10.82 -8.17 -7.35
N VAL A 20 12.07 -7.99 -7.80
CA VAL A 20 12.38 -7.85 -9.22
C VAL A 20 12.08 -9.14 -10.01
N MET A 21 12.31 -10.32 -9.41
CA MET A 21 12.22 -11.62 -10.10
C MET A 21 10.87 -12.32 -9.94
N ALA A 22 10.17 -12.11 -8.80
CA ALA A 22 8.93 -12.83 -8.51
C ALA A 22 7.70 -12.19 -9.17
N VAL A 23 7.73 -10.87 -9.40
CA VAL A 23 6.62 -10.14 -10.04
C VAL A 23 6.71 -10.26 -11.56
N ASP A 24 5.64 -10.66 -12.20
CA ASP A 24 5.52 -10.63 -13.68
C ASP A 24 5.25 -9.19 -14.15
N TRP A 25 6.31 -8.41 -14.22
CA TRP A 25 6.26 -7.00 -14.64
C TRP A 25 5.70 -6.82 -16.04
N ALA A 26 5.97 -7.75 -16.95
CA ALA A 26 5.48 -7.68 -18.32
C ALA A 26 3.94 -7.84 -18.37
N ALA A 27 3.38 -8.74 -17.57
CA ALA A 27 1.91 -8.89 -17.44
C ALA A 27 1.23 -7.64 -16.85
N LEU A 28 1.99 -6.81 -16.12
CA LEU A 28 1.53 -5.53 -15.56
C LEU A 28 1.78 -4.32 -16.48
N ASP A 29 2.15 -4.51 -17.74
CA ASP A 29 2.60 -3.41 -18.61
C ASP A 29 3.73 -2.57 -17.97
N CYS A 30 4.63 -3.20 -17.22
CA CYS A 30 5.74 -2.58 -16.50
C CYS A 30 7.09 -3.14 -16.94
N ILE A 31 8.15 -2.37 -16.73
CA ILE A 31 9.54 -2.81 -16.91
C ILE A 31 10.39 -2.26 -15.76
N VAL A 32 11.18 -3.11 -15.12
CA VAL A 32 12.16 -2.66 -14.12
C VAL A 32 13.33 -2.01 -14.84
N VAL A 33 13.59 -0.75 -14.56
CA VAL A 33 14.61 0.07 -15.22
C VAL A 33 15.76 0.44 -14.30
N GLY A 34 15.64 0.18 -13.01
CA GLY A 34 16.67 0.47 -12.03
C GLY A 34 16.43 -0.21 -10.69
N GLU A 35 17.51 -0.46 -9.98
CA GLU A 35 17.56 -0.97 -8.62
C GLU A 35 18.49 -0.10 -7.79
N ALA A 36 18.20 0.08 -6.50
CA ALA A 36 19.07 0.77 -5.58
C ALA A 36 18.95 0.17 -4.16
N ALA A 37 20.05 0.24 -3.41
CA ALA A 37 20.14 -0.29 -2.04
C ALA A 37 19.96 0.78 -0.95
N ASN A 38 19.77 2.03 -1.29
CA ASN A 38 19.50 3.14 -0.38
C ASN A 38 19.05 4.37 -1.17
N GLY A 39 18.57 5.39 -0.45
CA GLY A 39 18.06 6.60 -1.08
C GLY A 39 19.08 7.40 -1.88
N GLU A 40 20.35 7.45 -1.46
CA GLU A 40 21.40 8.17 -2.20
C GLU A 40 21.65 7.53 -3.57
N GLN A 41 21.79 6.21 -3.61
CA GLN A 41 21.94 5.48 -4.85
C GLN A 41 20.70 5.62 -5.73
N ALA A 42 19.52 5.60 -5.11
CA ALA A 42 18.25 5.74 -5.83
C ALA A 42 18.12 7.10 -6.53
N LEU A 43 18.59 8.19 -5.93
CA LEU A 43 18.59 9.51 -6.58
C LEU A 43 19.41 9.50 -7.87
N ALA A 44 20.62 8.94 -7.83
CA ALA A 44 21.48 8.83 -9.02
C ALA A 44 20.85 7.93 -10.10
N VAL A 45 20.35 6.75 -9.70
CA VAL A 45 19.68 5.83 -10.63
C VAL A 45 18.42 6.46 -11.24
N ALA A 46 17.64 7.22 -10.44
CA ALA A 46 16.44 7.88 -10.94
C ALA A 46 16.74 8.96 -11.96
N GLU A 47 17.87 9.66 -11.84
CA GLU A 47 18.32 10.66 -12.82
C GLU A 47 18.60 10.00 -14.18
N ASP A 48 19.28 8.86 -14.17
CA ASP A 48 19.62 8.13 -15.39
C ASP A 48 18.42 7.43 -16.03
N CYS A 49 17.63 6.70 -15.22
CA CYS A 49 16.59 5.81 -15.75
C CYS A 49 15.20 6.45 -15.81
N GLN A 50 15.00 7.66 -15.25
CA GLN A 50 13.73 8.39 -15.30
C GLN A 50 12.50 7.49 -15.01
N PRO A 51 12.38 6.89 -13.81
CA PRO A 51 11.28 5.99 -13.48
C PRO A 51 9.94 6.72 -13.45
N THR A 52 8.87 6.04 -13.81
CA THR A 52 7.49 6.52 -13.63
C THR A 52 6.82 5.95 -12.38
N LEU A 53 7.35 4.85 -11.86
CA LEU A 53 6.96 4.23 -10.60
C LEU A 53 8.20 3.89 -9.79
N ILE A 54 8.19 4.24 -8.51
CA ILE A 54 9.23 3.89 -7.55
C ILE A 54 8.59 3.04 -6.46
N ILE A 55 9.16 1.87 -6.21
CA ILE A 55 8.79 0.99 -5.11
C ILE A 55 9.96 1.04 -4.14
N THR A 56 9.73 1.52 -2.92
CA THR A 56 10.83 1.78 -1.97
C THR A 56 10.52 1.28 -0.58
N ASP A 57 11.52 0.70 0.08
CA ASP A 57 11.44 0.56 1.53
C ASP A 57 11.49 1.93 2.20
N LEU A 58 10.91 2.00 3.38
CA LEU A 58 10.90 3.16 4.24
C LEU A 58 12.24 3.35 4.95
N LYS A 59 12.74 2.29 5.59
CA LYS A 59 13.95 2.31 6.43
C LYS A 59 15.13 1.69 5.71
N MET A 60 16.06 2.53 5.32
CA MET A 60 17.29 2.13 4.65
C MET A 60 18.48 2.90 5.23
N PRO A 61 19.71 2.36 5.16
CA PRO A 61 20.91 3.06 5.61
C PRO A 61 21.20 4.29 4.71
N LYS A 62 22.01 5.21 5.21
CA LYS A 62 22.44 6.46 4.57
C LYS A 62 21.31 7.45 4.36
N MET A 63 20.34 7.14 3.50
CA MET A 63 19.17 7.93 3.23
C MET A 63 17.95 7.03 3.19
N ASP A 64 16.95 7.32 4.02
CA ASP A 64 15.69 6.58 4.06
C ASP A 64 14.77 6.90 2.86
N GLY A 65 13.71 6.09 2.72
CA GLY A 65 12.79 6.23 1.58
C GLY A 65 12.01 7.55 1.57
N LEU A 66 11.68 8.12 2.73
CA LEU A 66 10.94 9.39 2.80
C LEU A 66 11.82 10.58 2.39
N GLU A 67 13.04 10.62 2.89
CA GLU A 67 14.01 11.66 2.52
C GLU A 67 14.35 11.58 1.03
N MET A 68 14.51 10.37 0.50
CA MET A 68 14.69 10.16 -0.94
C MET A 68 13.50 10.71 -1.74
N VAL A 69 12.27 10.39 -1.37
CA VAL A 69 11.08 10.88 -2.07
C VAL A 69 10.98 12.39 -1.97
N ARG A 70 11.27 12.98 -0.81
CA ARG A 70 11.32 14.44 -0.64
C ARG A 70 12.26 15.10 -1.64
N ARG A 71 13.50 14.61 -1.74
CA ARG A 71 14.50 15.14 -2.69
C ARG A 71 14.09 14.95 -4.15
N LEU A 72 13.50 13.81 -4.48
CA LEU A 72 12.95 13.58 -5.82
C LEU A 72 11.86 14.61 -6.16
N ARG A 73 10.96 14.93 -5.23
CA ARG A 73 9.93 15.95 -5.42
C ARG A 73 10.53 17.35 -5.59
N GLU A 74 11.52 17.70 -4.80
CA GLU A 74 12.27 18.98 -4.92
C GLU A 74 12.99 19.10 -6.28
N ALA A 75 13.50 17.98 -6.81
CA ALA A 75 14.07 17.89 -8.15
C ALA A 75 13.02 17.86 -9.29
N GLY A 76 11.72 17.97 -8.96
CA GLY A 76 10.63 18.01 -9.95
C GLY A 76 10.12 16.65 -10.42
N SER A 77 10.58 15.55 -9.84
CA SER A 77 10.09 14.21 -10.19
C SER A 77 8.60 14.05 -9.86
N ARG A 78 7.84 13.53 -10.83
CA ARG A 78 6.42 13.19 -10.70
C ARG A 78 6.18 11.68 -10.68
N ALA A 79 7.22 10.87 -10.46
CA ALA A 79 7.09 9.43 -10.36
C ALA A 79 6.07 9.06 -9.26
N TYR A 80 5.24 8.06 -9.53
CA TYR A 80 4.40 7.46 -8.51
C TYR A 80 5.27 6.72 -7.51
N VAL A 81 4.86 6.68 -6.24
CA VAL A 81 5.65 6.03 -5.19
C VAL A 81 4.77 5.08 -4.42
N ILE A 82 5.17 3.82 -4.35
CA ILE A 82 4.63 2.80 -3.44
C ILE A 82 5.68 2.55 -2.38
N ILE A 83 5.30 2.67 -1.11
CA ILE A 83 6.18 2.44 0.03
C ILE A 83 5.98 1.04 0.59
N LEU A 84 7.07 0.31 0.76
CA LEU A 84 7.13 -0.96 1.47
C LEU A 84 7.69 -0.71 2.86
N THR A 85 7.12 -1.31 3.90
CA THR A 85 7.63 -1.12 5.26
C THR A 85 7.20 -2.21 6.22
N ALA A 86 8.07 -2.52 7.18
CA ALA A 86 7.75 -3.36 8.34
C ALA A 86 7.05 -2.56 9.46
N TYR A 87 6.94 -1.24 9.32
CA TYR A 87 6.42 -0.35 10.35
C TYR A 87 4.99 0.08 10.05
N ASP A 88 4.08 -0.15 10.97
CA ASP A 88 2.67 0.25 10.93
C ASP A 88 2.42 1.64 11.53
N SER A 89 3.47 2.43 11.70
CA SER A 89 3.40 3.76 12.32
C SER A 89 2.62 4.74 11.45
N PHE A 90 1.59 5.31 12.03
CA PHE A 90 0.78 6.37 11.43
C PHE A 90 1.61 7.58 10.96
N ALA A 91 2.65 7.96 11.72
CA ALA A 91 3.51 9.09 11.39
C ALA A 91 4.25 8.91 10.05
N TYR A 92 4.70 7.69 9.76
CA TYR A 92 5.35 7.39 8.48
C TYR A 92 4.36 7.42 7.33
N ALA A 93 3.18 6.82 7.50
CA ALA A 93 2.12 6.85 6.49
C ALA A 93 1.72 8.30 6.17
N GLN A 94 1.56 9.15 7.19
CA GLN A 94 1.25 10.56 7.02
C GLN A 94 2.30 11.31 6.20
N THR A 95 3.60 11.13 6.54
CA THR A 95 4.69 11.79 5.81
C THR A 95 4.74 11.31 4.37
N ALA A 96 4.60 10.00 4.14
CA ALA A 96 4.55 9.41 2.80
C ALA A 96 3.45 10.02 1.93
N ILE A 97 2.25 10.23 2.50
CA ILE A 97 1.12 10.83 1.82
C ILE A 97 1.40 12.29 1.45
N ARG A 98 1.96 13.07 2.39
CA ARG A 98 2.33 14.47 2.12
C ARG A 98 3.33 14.58 0.97
N LEU A 99 4.22 13.59 0.82
CA LEU A 99 5.17 13.48 -0.27
C LEU A 99 4.56 12.89 -1.56
N GLY A 100 3.26 12.58 -1.55
CA GLY A 100 2.54 12.08 -2.72
C GLY A 100 2.76 10.60 -3.00
N ALA A 101 3.04 9.77 -1.98
CA ALA A 101 2.97 8.33 -2.12
C ALA A 101 1.56 7.90 -2.51
N VAL A 102 1.45 6.96 -3.43
CA VAL A 102 0.16 6.50 -3.97
C VAL A 102 -0.37 5.29 -3.25
N ASP A 103 0.50 4.49 -2.66
CA ASP A 103 0.15 3.33 -1.85
C ASP A 103 1.23 3.02 -0.81
N PHE A 104 0.88 2.14 0.13
CA PHE A 104 1.70 1.78 1.27
C PHE A 104 1.45 0.29 1.59
N LEU A 105 2.46 -0.54 1.46
CA LEU A 105 2.37 -1.98 1.72
C LEU A 105 3.17 -2.36 2.96
N LEU A 106 2.53 -3.13 3.86
CA LEU A 106 3.17 -3.63 5.07
C LEU A 106 3.90 -4.95 4.80
N LYS A 107 5.14 -5.04 5.22
CA LYS A 107 5.92 -6.29 5.27
C LYS A 107 5.48 -7.15 6.48
N PRO A 108 5.41 -8.48 6.37
CA PRO A 108 5.61 -9.24 5.15
C PRO A 108 4.41 -9.12 4.21
N PHE A 109 4.66 -8.79 2.95
CA PHE A 109 3.65 -8.83 1.89
C PHE A 109 3.73 -10.19 1.16
N HIS A 110 2.63 -10.60 0.57
CA HIS A 110 2.49 -11.91 -0.08
C HIS A 110 2.43 -11.77 -1.59
N ASP A 111 2.55 -12.90 -2.27
CA ASP A 111 2.42 -12.97 -3.72
C ASP A 111 1.08 -12.34 -4.14
N GLY A 112 1.16 -11.39 -5.07
CA GLY A 112 0.01 -10.64 -5.56
C GLY A 112 -0.28 -9.31 -4.86
N ASP A 113 0.26 -9.03 -3.68
CA ASP A 113 -0.02 -7.75 -2.98
C ASP A 113 0.56 -6.56 -3.75
N LEU A 114 1.79 -6.69 -4.23
CA LEU A 114 2.46 -5.65 -5.00
C LEU A 114 1.83 -5.51 -6.37
N GLU A 115 1.51 -6.61 -7.04
CA GLU A 115 0.80 -6.65 -8.31
C GLU A 115 -0.56 -5.95 -8.21
N ASN A 116 -1.30 -6.22 -7.14
CA ASN A 116 -2.59 -5.57 -6.89
C ASN A 116 -2.45 -4.06 -6.67
N ALA A 117 -1.41 -3.61 -5.96
CA ALA A 117 -1.12 -2.19 -5.76
C ALA A 117 -0.80 -1.49 -7.09
N VAL A 118 0.02 -2.12 -7.94
CA VAL A 118 0.35 -1.61 -9.28
C VAL A 118 -0.88 -1.55 -10.17
N LEU A 119 -1.72 -2.59 -10.19
CA LEU A 119 -2.97 -2.61 -10.96
C LEU A 119 -3.96 -1.55 -10.47
N ALA A 120 -4.07 -1.34 -9.16
CA ALA A 120 -4.91 -0.28 -8.60
C ALA A 120 -4.41 1.11 -9.02
N LEU A 121 -3.10 1.33 -9.02
CA LEU A 121 -2.49 2.56 -9.51
C LEU A 121 -2.81 2.79 -10.99
N GLN A 122 -2.63 1.78 -11.84
CA GLN A 122 -2.92 1.86 -13.27
C GLN A 122 -4.39 2.19 -13.55
N LYS A 123 -5.32 1.58 -12.82
CA LYS A 123 -6.77 1.89 -12.90
C LYS A 123 -7.04 3.35 -12.53
N ARG A 124 -6.39 3.87 -11.50
CA ARG A 124 -6.52 5.29 -11.07
C ARG A 124 -5.99 6.23 -12.14
N ILE A 125 -4.83 5.94 -12.72
CA ILE A 125 -4.26 6.73 -13.82
C ILE A 125 -5.21 6.75 -15.03
N ALA A 126 -5.73 5.58 -15.41
CA ALA A 126 -6.68 5.46 -16.51
C ALA A 126 -7.99 6.23 -16.25
N ALA A 127 -8.50 6.20 -15.02
CA ALA A 127 -9.71 6.94 -14.63
C ALA A 127 -9.51 8.46 -14.64
N GLN A 128 -8.30 8.95 -14.38
CA GLN A 128 -7.97 10.38 -14.44
C GLN A 128 -7.82 10.90 -15.88
N THR A 129 -7.61 9.99 -16.84
CA THR A 129 -7.40 10.32 -18.25
C THR A 129 -8.65 10.13 -19.12
N ALA A 130 -9.70 9.47 -18.60
CA ALA A 130 -10.95 9.19 -19.30
C ALA A 130 -12.08 10.09 -18.80
N PRO A 131 -13.00 10.57 -19.69
CA PRO A 131 -14.28 11.12 -19.23
C PRO A 131 -15.01 10.02 -18.47
N GLN A 132 -15.56 10.35 -17.30
CA GLN A 132 -16.15 9.40 -16.37
C GLN A 132 -17.20 8.52 -17.05
N PRO A 133 -17.03 7.20 -17.10
CA PRO A 133 -18.13 6.27 -17.26
C PRO A 133 -18.61 5.78 -15.91
N GLU A 134 -19.89 5.54 -15.82
CA GLU A 134 -20.62 5.02 -14.66
C GLU A 134 -20.03 3.73 -14.08
N PRO A 135 -20.31 3.40 -12.79
CA PRO A 135 -19.74 2.24 -12.13
C PRO A 135 -20.25 0.95 -12.80
N LEU A 136 -19.33 0.21 -13.40
CA LEU A 136 -19.64 -1.11 -13.95
C LEU A 136 -19.79 -2.15 -12.84
N PRO A 137 -20.86 -2.94 -12.84
CA PRO A 137 -21.03 -4.05 -11.93
C PRO A 137 -20.18 -5.25 -12.39
N GLY A 138 -19.50 -5.90 -11.48
CA GLY A 138 -19.00 -7.24 -11.69
C GLY A 138 -17.51 -7.44 -11.61
N VAL A 139 -16.95 -7.32 -10.40
CA VAL A 139 -15.77 -8.10 -10.03
C VAL A 139 -16.24 -9.55 -9.90
N LYS A 140 -15.75 -10.44 -10.78
CA LYS A 140 -15.94 -11.87 -10.57
C LYS A 140 -15.34 -12.24 -9.21
N PRO A 141 -16.09 -12.86 -8.29
CA PRO A 141 -15.57 -13.25 -7.00
C PRO A 141 -14.57 -14.39 -7.21
N GLY A 142 -13.28 -14.11 -7.08
CA GLY A 142 -12.34 -15.15 -6.70
C GLY A 142 -12.86 -15.76 -5.39
N THR A 143 -12.79 -17.07 -5.27
CA THR A 143 -13.43 -17.99 -4.35
C THR A 143 -13.13 -17.76 -2.86
N LYS A 144 -13.26 -16.55 -2.33
CA LYS A 144 -13.21 -16.32 -0.88
C LYS A 144 -14.50 -16.77 -0.23
N SER A 145 -14.39 -17.47 0.88
CA SER A 145 -15.56 -17.90 1.64
C SER A 145 -16.43 -16.71 2.05
N ARG A 146 -17.70 -16.96 2.28
CA ARG A 146 -18.66 -15.95 2.76
C ARG A 146 -18.11 -15.22 4.00
N TYR A 147 -17.56 -15.97 4.95
CA TYR A 147 -17.02 -15.43 6.20
C TYR A 147 -15.84 -14.47 6.00
N VAL A 148 -14.92 -14.78 5.09
CA VAL A 148 -13.79 -13.90 4.79
C VAL A 148 -14.28 -12.60 4.14
N ARG A 149 -15.23 -12.67 3.21
CA ARG A 149 -15.81 -11.47 2.60
C ARG A 149 -16.55 -10.60 3.60
N GLU A 150 -17.38 -11.21 4.46
CA GLU A 150 -18.11 -10.49 5.51
C GLU A 150 -17.15 -9.88 6.53
N ALA A 151 -16.06 -10.57 6.90
CA ALA A 151 -15.01 -10.02 7.75
C ALA A 151 -14.33 -8.80 7.12
N MET A 152 -13.98 -8.86 5.84
CA MET A 152 -13.39 -7.73 5.12
C MET A 152 -14.32 -6.52 5.13
N VAL A 153 -15.58 -6.69 4.78
CA VAL A 153 -16.59 -5.62 4.78
C VAL A 153 -16.76 -5.04 6.18
N TYR A 154 -16.86 -5.88 7.20
CA TYR A 154 -17.00 -5.44 8.58
C TYR A 154 -15.80 -4.62 9.06
N LEU A 155 -14.57 -5.07 8.76
CA LEU A 155 -13.34 -4.36 9.12
C LEU A 155 -13.23 -3.02 8.37
N GLU A 156 -13.58 -2.97 7.09
CA GLU A 156 -13.57 -1.73 6.29
C GLU A 156 -14.56 -0.69 6.82
N GLN A 157 -15.77 -1.12 7.16
CA GLN A 157 -16.81 -0.23 7.69
C GLN A 157 -16.51 0.30 9.10
N ASN A 158 -15.81 -0.49 9.93
CA ASN A 158 -15.59 -0.19 11.34
C ASN A 158 -14.13 0.18 11.66
N CYS A 159 -13.22 0.26 10.68
CA CYS A 159 -11.79 0.52 10.91
C CYS A 159 -11.49 1.82 11.67
N GLY A 160 -12.41 2.78 11.67
CA GLY A 160 -12.29 4.02 12.44
C GLY A 160 -12.58 3.88 13.94
N SER A 161 -13.13 2.74 14.39
CA SER A 161 -13.31 2.50 15.81
C SER A 161 -12.00 2.09 16.47
N GLY A 162 -11.59 2.85 17.49
CA GLY A 162 -10.39 2.52 18.27
C GLY A 162 -10.53 1.24 19.10
N ASP A 163 -11.77 0.78 19.36
CA ASP A 163 -12.06 -0.43 20.12
C ASP A 163 -12.17 -1.68 19.22
N LEU A 164 -12.13 -1.50 17.90
CA LEU A 164 -12.27 -2.63 16.99
C LEU A 164 -11.14 -3.64 17.16
N SER A 165 -11.51 -4.86 17.53
CA SER A 165 -10.61 -5.99 17.70
C SER A 165 -10.97 -7.15 16.76
N VAL A 166 -10.01 -8.05 16.57
CA VAL A 166 -10.23 -9.30 15.80
C VAL A 166 -11.32 -10.16 16.45
N GLY A 167 -11.37 -10.18 17.79
CA GLY A 167 -12.41 -10.88 18.55
C GLY A 167 -13.81 -10.36 18.28
N GLN A 168 -13.99 -9.04 18.17
CA GLN A 168 -15.27 -8.44 17.81
C GLN A 168 -15.71 -8.80 16.40
N ALA A 169 -14.79 -8.78 15.43
CA ALA A 169 -15.10 -9.20 14.08
C ALA A 169 -15.52 -10.67 14.01
N ALA A 170 -14.85 -11.55 14.77
CA ALA A 170 -15.22 -12.96 14.85
C ALA A 170 -16.59 -13.17 15.51
N ALA A 171 -16.84 -12.49 16.63
CA ALA A 171 -18.12 -12.57 17.32
C ALA A 171 -19.29 -12.11 16.44
N GLN A 172 -19.11 -11.05 15.65
CA GLN A 172 -20.09 -10.56 14.70
C GLN A 172 -20.49 -11.60 13.64
N LEU A 173 -19.55 -12.46 13.29
CA LEU A 173 -19.74 -13.52 12.27
C LEU A 173 -20.15 -14.86 12.88
N GLY A 174 -20.31 -14.92 14.22
CA GLY A 174 -20.62 -16.16 14.93
C GLY A 174 -19.50 -17.19 14.91
N LEU A 175 -18.25 -16.74 14.80
CA LEU A 175 -17.06 -17.57 14.76
C LEU A 175 -16.15 -17.34 15.96
N SER A 176 -15.33 -18.33 16.31
CA SER A 176 -14.22 -18.09 17.24
C SER A 176 -13.12 -17.26 16.56
N GLU A 177 -12.40 -16.44 17.33
CA GLU A 177 -11.30 -15.62 16.83
C GLU A 177 -10.23 -16.46 16.12
N GLY A 178 -9.86 -17.61 16.70
CA GLY A 178 -8.88 -18.52 16.10
C GLY A 178 -9.35 -19.09 14.76
N HIS A 179 -10.62 -19.45 14.65
CA HIS A 179 -11.19 -19.99 13.40
C HIS A 179 -11.19 -18.90 12.30
N LEU A 180 -11.67 -17.72 12.61
CA LEU A 180 -11.70 -16.60 11.65
C LEU A 180 -10.27 -16.22 11.23
N SER A 181 -9.34 -16.12 12.17
CA SER A 181 -7.94 -15.77 11.90
C SER A 181 -7.26 -16.79 10.98
N HIS A 182 -7.50 -18.11 11.25
CA HIS A 182 -6.97 -19.17 10.40
C HIS A 182 -7.56 -19.11 8.98
N LEU A 183 -8.88 -19.01 8.88
CA LEU A 183 -9.59 -18.97 7.61
C LEU A 183 -9.18 -17.73 6.78
N PHE A 184 -9.13 -16.58 7.43
CA PHE A 184 -8.75 -15.32 6.78
C PHE A 184 -7.32 -15.38 6.25
N LYS A 185 -6.36 -15.86 7.08
CA LYS A 185 -4.96 -16.02 6.67
C LYS A 185 -4.82 -17.04 5.53
N LYS A 186 -5.55 -18.17 5.58
CA LYS A 186 -5.52 -19.19 4.54
C LYS A 186 -6.03 -18.68 3.19
N GLU A 187 -7.03 -17.81 3.17
CA GLU A 187 -7.69 -17.36 1.94
C GLU A 187 -7.18 -16.01 1.42
N THR A 188 -6.52 -15.22 2.27
CA THR A 188 -6.02 -13.88 1.91
C THR A 188 -4.52 -13.74 2.04
N ASP A 189 -3.84 -14.74 2.61
CA ASP A 189 -2.43 -14.72 3.01
C ASP A 189 -2.05 -13.59 3.99
N MET A 190 -3.03 -12.84 4.49
CA MET A 190 -2.86 -11.76 5.46
C MET A 190 -3.48 -12.12 6.82
N THR A 191 -2.92 -11.58 7.91
CA THR A 191 -3.59 -11.62 9.21
C THR A 191 -4.73 -10.59 9.24
N LEU A 192 -5.77 -10.85 10.04
CA LEU A 192 -6.86 -9.87 10.26
C LEU A 192 -6.35 -8.54 10.80
N GLY A 193 -5.35 -8.57 11.70
CA GLY A 193 -4.72 -7.36 12.24
C GLY A 193 -4.02 -6.54 11.17
N ALA A 194 -3.24 -7.18 10.30
CA ALA A 194 -2.59 -6.51 9.17
C ALA A 194 -3.62 -5.92 8.19
N TYR A 195 -4.71 -6.63 7.94
CA TYR A 195 -5.80 -6.13 7.10
C TYR A 195 -6.49 -4.89 7.72
N LEU A 196 -6.77 -4.94 9.03
CA LEU A 196 -7.33 -3.78 9.75
C LEU A 196 -6.40 -2.57 9.71
N THR A 197 -5.10 -2.76 9.92
CA THR A 197 -4.10 -1.70 9.79
C THR A 197 -4.11 -1.09 8.40
N ARG A 198 -4.18 -1.93 7.36
CA ARG A 198 -4.30 -1.48 5.97
C ARG A 198 -5.55 -0.62 5.74
N CYS A 199 -6.71 -1.04 6.25
CA CYS A 199 -7.96 -0.28 6.15
C CYS A 199 -7.84 1.09 6.83
N ARG A 200 -7.26 1.14 8.04
CA ARG A 200 -7.02 2.39 8.78
C ARG A 200 -6.11 3.35 8.02
N ILE A 201 -5.02 2.84 7.47
CA ILE A 201 -4.09 3.64 6.67
C ILE A 201 -4.77 4.19 5.41
N GLN A 202 -5.50 3.35 4.68
CA GLN A 202 -6.24 3.79 3.49
C GLN A 202 -7.27 4.88 3.80
N LYS A 203 -7.99 4.73 4.92
CA LYS A 203 -8.92 5.75 5.41
C LYS A 203 -8.20 7.05 5.77
N ALA A 204 -7.07 6.96 6.48
CA ALA A 204 -6.25 8.12 6.81
C ALA A 204 -5.75 8.84 5.55
N MET A 205 -5.32 8.08 4.54
CA MET A 205 -4.92 8.62 3.24
C MET A 205 -6.04 9.41 2.57
N ALA A 206 -7.25 8.90 2.58
CA ALA A 206 -8.41 9.59 2.01
C ALA A 206 -8.69 10.90 2.76
N LEU A 207 -8.76 10.87 4.09
CA LEU A 207 -9.05 12.05 4.92
C LEU A 207 -7.97 13.14 4.81
N LEU A 208 -6.70 12.74 4.75
CA LEU A 208 -5.59 13.69 4.59
C LEU A 208 -5.58 14.35 3.20
N ARG A 209 -5.99 13.62 2.15
CA ARG A 209 -6.14 14.20 0.80
C ARG A 209 -7.25 15.23 0.72
N GLU A 210 -8.33 15.04 1.48
CA GLU A 210 -9.41 16.04 1.58
C GLU A 210 -8.95 17.34 2.25
N GLY A 211 -7.93 17.30 3.11
CA GLY A 211 -7.34 18.47 3.76
C GLY A 211 -8.22 19.23 4.74
N LYS A 212 -9.37 18.63 5.15
CA LYS A 212 -10.37 19.27 6.02
C LYS A 212 -10.10 19.09 7.51
N LEU A 213 -9.38 18.04 7.88
CA LEU A 213 -9.12 17.65 9.26
C LEU A 213 -7.66 17.89 9.64
N LYS A 214 -7.44 18.23 10.89
CA LYS A 214 -6.09 18.26 11.46
C LYS A 214 -5.59 16.83 11.66
N VAL A 215 -4.28 16.68 11.74
CA VAL A 215 -3.61 15.37 11.80
C VAL A 215 -4.11 14.47 12.93
N TYR A 216 -4.25 15.03 14.13
CA TYR A 216 -4.75 14.29 15.29
C TYR A 216 -6.22 13.87 15.11
N GLU A 217 -7.05 14.69 14.45
CA GLU A 217 -8.44 14.36 14.12
C GLU A 217 -8.51 13.21 13.11
N VAL A 218 -7.58 13.19 12.12
CA VAL A 218 -7.49 12.08 11.17
C VAL A 218 -7.07 10.78 11.86
N ALA A 219 -6.10 10.84 12.77
CA ALA A 219 -5.67 9.67 13.52
C ALA A 219 -6.80 9.11 14.38
N GLU A 220 -7.51 9.96 15.11
CA GLU A 220 -8.66 9.58 15.92
C GLU A 220 -9.78 8.98 15.03
N ALA A 221 -10.09 9.61 13.90
CA ALA A 221 -11.07 9.11 12.93
C ALA A 221 -10.70 7.76 12.31
N CYS A 222 -9.42 7.40 12.33
CA CYS A 222 -8.89 6.12 11.85
C CYS A 222 -8.69 5.07 12.97
N GLY A 223 -9.11 5.38 14.21
CA GLY A 223 -9.06 4.44 15.32
C GLY A 223 -7.70 4.34 16.04
N TYR A 224 -6.83 5.35 15.89
CA TYR A 224 -5.60 5.48 16.67
C TYR A 224 -5.85 6.41 17.87
N ARG A 225 -5.69 5.90 19.10
CA ARG A 225 -6.00 6.63 20.34
C ARG A 225 -4.78 7.32 20.98
N ASP A 226 -3.58 6.81 20.75
CA ASP A 226 -2.33 7.34 21.30
C ASP A 226 -1.40 7.81 20.20
N ILE A 227 -1.18 9.10 20.15
CA ILE A 227 -0.23 9.73 19.24
C ILE A 227 0.81 10.50 20.06
#